data_07c60385304328b6eb17beda65e876ec
#
_entry.id   07c60385304328b6eb17beda65e876ec
#
_cell.length_a   1.000
_cell.length_b   1.000
_cell.length_c   1.000
_cell.angle_alpha   90.00
_cell.angle_beta   90.00
_cell.angle_gamma   90.00
#
_symmetry.space_group_name_H-M   'P 1'
#
loop_
_entity.id
_entity.type
_entity.pdbx_description
1 polymer ?
#
loop_
_entity_poly.entity_id
_entity_poly.type
_entity_poly.pdbx_seq_one_letter_code
_entity_poly.pdbx_strand_id
1 'polypeptide(L)'
;MRKRTPFILLLLFFVSSLAVAQQRPLITEDVDVVKPGSVRIEFGFDFTQRKRYPVSGLQGDLSRLGIVSTTFGLAPNVEVEVGGVIHNSLAINRRDVSAIPLDLKNVNSTSDVGDFFLATKVKIRNETNRFPALGVRFGVQLPNSNQARGIGLNQTNFFMTALASKNIGKMRVSGNLGLAILTAPTELFSQNDVMLYGLSAVYPLNDRVSLVGEINGRLNTRNRAPLGTESDSEARFGARIKASGLIWDVSGLTGFHKNSIRSGLSFGLTYEGQLFTPAK
;
A
#
# COMPACT_ATOMS: atom_id res chain seq x y z
N MET A 1 -21.48 18.65 51.75
CA MET A 1 -21.70 17.45 50.88
C MET A 1 -21.77 17.94 49.40
N ARG A 2 -20.71 17.78 48.65
CA ARG A 2 -20.65 18.14 47.19
C ARG A 2 -21.02 16.93 46.37
N LYS A 3 -22.17 16.98 45.71
CA LYS A 3 -22.60 15.97 44.73
C LYS A 3 -21.72 16.04 43.48
N ARG A 4 -20.95 14.98 43.21
CA ARG A 4 -20.23 14.79 41.91
C ARG A 4 -21.18 14.16 40.92
N THR A 5 -21.55 14.88 39.86
CA THR A 5 -22.30 14.36 38.73
C THR A 5 -21.31 13.64 37.82
N PRO A 6 -21.51 12.36 37.44
CA PRO A 6 -20.65 11.70 36.44
C PRO A 6 -21.00 12.24 35.06
N PHE A 7 -20.01 12.75 34.37
CA PHE A 7 -20.09 13.14 32.94
C PHE A 7 -20.05 11.88 32.11
N ILE A 8 -21.23 11.39 31.72
CA ILE A 8 -21.37 10.27 30.77
C ILE A 8 -21.15 10.85 29.37
N LEU A 9 -20.00 10.56 28.80
CA LEU A 9 -19.66 10.84 27.40
C LEU A 9 -20.44 9.86 26.52
N LEU A 10 -21.61 10.25 26.04
CA LEU A 10 -22.43 9.48 25.12
C LEU A 10 -21.81 9.55 23.72
N LEU A 11 -21.00 8.54 23.36
CA LEU A 11 -20.44 8.37 22.05
C LEU A 11 -21.56 7.88 21.10
N LEU A 12 -22.21 8.80 20.39
CA LEU A 12 -23.20 8.48 19.36
C LEU A 12 -22.47 7.88 18.13
N PHE A 13 -22.51 6.56 18.04
CA PHE A 13 -22.15 5.84 16.82
C PHE A 13 -23.22 6.05 15.76
N PHE A 14 -22.97 6.93 14.81
CA PHE A 14 -23.73 6.96 13.56
C PHE A 14 -23.32 5.76 12.71
N VAL A 15 -24.17 4.73 12.66
CA VAL A 15 -24.04 3.63 11.69
C VAL A 15 -24.55 4.14 10.35
N SER A 16 -23.70 4.79 9.58
CA SER A 16 -23.93 5.00 8.16
C SER A 16 -23.39 3.77 7.41
N SER A 17 -24.25 3.11 6.63
CA SER A 17 -23.86 2.07 5.69
C SER A 17 -23.03 2.71 4.58
N LEU A 18 -21.72 2.77 4.80
CA LEU A 18 -20.77 3.37 3.88
C LEU A 18 -20.26 2.28 2.92
N ALA A 19 -20.39 2.54 1.63
CA ALA A 19 -19.51 1.90 0.65
C ALA A 19 -18.09 2.38 0.95
N VAL A 20 -17.30 1.56 1.63
CA VAL A 20 -15.95 1.90 2.07
C VAL A 20 -15.02 1.59 0.92
N ALA A 21 -14.40 2.60 0.35
CA ALA A 21 -13.32 2.47 -0.62
C ALA A 21 -12.02 2.05 0.09
N GLN A 22 -12.05 0.92 0.80
CA GLN A 22 -10.93 0.40 1.57
C GLN A 22 -9.87 -0.18 0.65
N GLN A 23 -8.59 0.14 0.91
CA GLN A 23 -7.46 -0.37 0.16
C GLN A 23 -6.89 -1.66 0.77
N ARG A 24 -6.51 -1.66 2.04
CA ARG A 24 -5.91 -2.83 2.70
C ARG A 24 -6.82 -4.08 2.70
N PRO A 25 -6.25 -5.32 2.59
CA PRO A 25 -4.82 -5.64 2.45
C PRO A 25 -4.30 -5.55 1.01
N LEU A 26 -5.12 -5.07 0.07
CA LEU A 26 -4.78 -4.96 -1.35
C LEU A 26 -3.86 -3.75 -1.60
N ILE A 27 -3.02 -3.85 -2.63
CA ILE A 27 -2.20 -2.76 -3.18
C ILE A 27 -2.85 -2.21 -4.46
N THR A 28 -3.59 -3.07 -5.18
CA THR A 28 -4.33 -2.68 -6.38
C THR A 28 -5.45 -1.72 -6.01
N GLU A 29 -5.38 -0.50 -6.50
CA GLU A 29 -6.31 0.58 -6.19
C GLU A 29 -7.70 0.36 -6.80
N ASP A 30 -8.72 0.63 -6.00
CA ASP A 30 -10.08 0.86 -6.52
C ASP A 30 -10.24 2.31 -7.00
N VAL A 31 -11.12 2.54 -7.97
CA VAL A 31 -11.42 3.88 -8.50
C VAL A 31 -12.18 4.75 -7.50
N ASP A 32 -12.92 4.14 -6.57
CA ASP A 32 -13.70 4.90 -5.61
C ASP A 32 -12.81 5.70 -4.66
N VAL A 33 -13.24 6.90 -4.33
CA VAL A 33 -12.53 7.86 -3.47
C VAL A 33 -13.24 8.01 -2.12
N VAL A 34 -12.48 8.40 -1.12
CA VAL A 34 -13.00 8.76 0.21
C VAL A 34 -13.95 9.95 0.07
N LYS A 35 -15.06 9.94 0.80
CA LYS A 35 -16.05 11.01 0.74
C LYS A 35 -15.45 12.37 1.11
N PRO A 36 -15.89 13.45 0.47
CA PRO A 36 -15.43 14.80 0.82
C PRO A 36 -15.59 15.09 2.31
N GLY A 37 -14.55 15.63 2.93
CA GLY A 37 -14.53 15.94 4.36
C GLY A 37 -14.33 14.74 5.27
N SER A 38 -14.12 13.55 4.73
CA SER A 38 -13.80 12.34 5.50
C SER A 38 -12.31 11.99 5.40
N VAL A 39 -11.85 11.24 6.38
CA VAL A 39 -10.51 10.64 6.43
C VAL A 39 -10.63 9.14 6.52
N ARG A 40 -9.75 8.43 5.83
CA ARG A 40 -9.49 7.01 6.01
C ARG A 40 -8.08 6.84 6.55
N ILE A 41 -7.93 6.10 7.64
CA ILE A 41 -6.66 5.76 8.26
C ILE A 41 -6.50 4.26 8.19
N GLU A 42 -5.40 3.80 7.63
CA GLU A 42 -5.04 2.39 7.53
C GLU A 42 -3.73 2.15 8.27
N PHE A 43 -3.69 1.06 9.02
CA PHE A 43 -2.53 0.64 9.79
C PHE A 43 -2.31 -0.85 9.62
N GLY A 44 -1.06 -1.27 9.45
CA GLY A 44 -0.79 -2.68 9.24
C GLY A 44 0.62 -3.14 9.53
N PHE A 45 0.76 -4.47 9.43
CA PHE A 45 2.00 -5.22 9.64
C PHE A 45 2.14 -6.26 8.53
N ASP A 46 3.35 -6.40 7.98
CA ASP A 46 3.69 -7.48 7.06
C ASP A 46 4.89 -8.25 7.62
N PHE A 47 4.79 -9.57 7.59
CA PHE A 47 5.87 -10.49 7.94
C PHE A 47 6.17 -11.34 6.71
N THR A 48 7.33 -11.12 6.07
CA THR A 48 7.66 -11.73 4.79
C THR A 48 9.00 -12.45 4.84
N GLN A 49 9.10 -13.56 4.10
CA GLN A 49 10.27 -14.40 4.07
C GLN A 49 11.09 -14.17 2.80
N ARG A 50 12.42 -14.22 2.95
CA ARG A 50 13.40 -14.21 1.86
C ARG A 50 13.27 -13.00 0.92
N LYS A 51 12.97 -11.81 1.45
CA LYS A 51 13.08 -10.58 0.65
C LYS A 51 14.53 -10.35 0.24
N ARG A 52 14.75 -10.01 -1.03
CA ARG A 52 16.06 -9.66 -1.58
C ARG A 52 16.16 -8.16 -1.80
N TYR A 53 17.36 -7.65 -1.55
CA TYR A 53 17.74 -6.26 -1.77
C TYR A 53 18.98 -6.23 -2.70
N PRO A 54 18.77 -6.17 -4.03
CA PRO A 54 19.85 -6.30 -5.00
C PRO A 54 20.98 -5.26 -4.85
N VAL A 55 20.63 -4.03 -4.43
CA VAL A 55 21.59 -2.92 -4.24
C VAL A 55 22.57 -3.22 -3.10
N SER A 56 22.06 -3.71 -1.98
CA SER A 56 22.87 -4.01 -0.78
C SER A 56 23.39 -5.44 -0.74
N GLY A 57 22.91 -6.33 -1.61
CA GLY A 57 23.23 -7.75 -1.57
C GLY A 57 22.62 -8.49 -0.39
N LEU A 58 21.74 -7.85 0.40
CA LEU A 58 21.11 -8.49 1.54
C LEU A 58 19.91 -9.33 1.13
N GLN A 59 19.72 -10.44 1.85
CA GLN A 59 18.51 -11.26 1.77
C GLN A 59 18.14 -11.71 3.18
N GLY A 60 16.84 -11.69 3.49
CA GLY A 60 16.37 -12.08 4.82
C GLY A 60 14.88 -12.03 4.99
N ASP A 61 14.45 -12.26 6.22
CA ASP A 61 13.06 -12.20 6.60
C ASP A 61 12.72 -10.78 7.08
N LEU A 62 11.79 -10.15 6.37
CA LEU A 62 11.45 -8.75 6.55
C LEU A 62 10.16 -8.61 7.35
N SER A 63 10.22 -7.87 8.45
CA SER A 63 9.06 -7.39 9.20
C SER A 63 8.85 -5.91 8.89
N ARG A 64 7.69 -5.55 8.38
CA ARG A 64 7.23 -4.16 8.21
C ARG A 64 6.23 -3.84 9.31
N LEU A 65 6.60 -2.95 10.22
CA LEU A 65 5.81 -2.59 11.38
C LEU A 65 5.27 -1.17 11.21
N GLY A 66 3.96 -1.00 11.33
CA GLY A 66 3.33 0.28 11.10
C GLY A 66 3.38 0.70 9.62
N ILE A 67 2.80 -0.13 8.74
CA ILE A 67 2.44 0.28 7.39
C ILE A 67 1.24 1.20 7.55
N VAL A 68 1.45 2.50 7.34
CA VAL A 68 0.44 3.53 7.58
C VAL A 68 0.03 4.19 6.29
N SER A 69 -1.26 4.51 6.17
CA SER A 69 -1.80 5.38 5.14
C SER A 69 -2.89 6.25 5.74
N THR A 70 -2.90 7.52 5.35
CA THR A 70 -3.95 8.47 5.69
C THR A 70 -4.44 9.11 4.40
N THR A 71 -5.71 8.89 4.08
CA THR A 71 -6.36 9.39 2.86
C THR A 71 -7.42 10.41 3.23
N PHE A 72 -7.39 11.57 2.60
CA PHE A 72 -8.33 12.67 2.78
C PHE A 72 -9.21 12.82 1.54
N GLY A 73 -10.52 12.75 1.69
CA GLY A 73 -11.48 13.09 0.64
C GLY A 73 -11.59 14.61 0.50
N LEU A 74 -11.08 15.15 -0.60
CA LEU A 74 -11.09 16.59 -0.85
C LEU A 74 -12.30 17.05 -1.64
N ALA A 75 -12.72 16.26 -2.63
CA ALA A 75 -13.86 16.54 -3.50
C ALA A 75 -14.60 15.22 -3.82
N PRO A 76 -15.80 15.26 -4.43
CA PRO A 76 -16.55 14.06 -4.77
C PRO A 76 -15.81 13.07 -5.66
N ASN A 77 -14.75 13.53 -6.32
CA ASN A 77 -13.96 12.73 -7.24
C ASN A 77 -12.44 12.84 -6.99
N VAL A 78 -12.00 13.45 -5.88
CA VAL A 78 -10.57 13.65 -5.59
C VAL A 78 -10.26 13.29 -4.14
N GLU A 79 -9.22 12.48 -3.95
CA GLU A 79 -8.61 12.23 -2.65
C GLU A 79 -7.10 12.42 -2.70
N VAL A 80 -6.51 12.74 -1.56
CA VAL A 80 -5.07 12.83 -1.35
C VAL A 80 -4.68 11.85 -0.26
N GLU A 81 -3.59 11.14 -0.48
CA GLU A 81 -3.08 10.11 0.40
C GLU A 81 -1.61 10.37 0.77
N VAL A 82 -1.29 10.19 2.04
CA VAL A 82 0.08 10.12 2.56
C VAL A 82 0.24 8.78 3.24
N GLY A 83 1.28 8.04 2.87
CA GLY A 83 1.53 6.73 3.46
C GLY A 83 3.00 6.36 3.47
N GLY A 84 3.32 5.26 4.14
CA GLY A 84 4.69 4.75 4.26
C GLY A 84 4.80 3.64 5.30
N VAL A 85 6.03 3.32 5.68
CA VAL A 85 6.31 2.30 6.71
C VAL A 85 7.12 2.93 7.84
N ILE A 86 6.60 2.86 9.06
CA ILE A 86 7.28 3.46 10.22
C ILE A 86 8.57 2.74 10.55
N HIS A 87 8.57 1.39 10.47
CA HIS A 87 9.75 0.61 10.82
C HIS A 87 9.83 -0.67 10.00
N ASN A 88 10.94 -0.82 9.30
CA ASN A 88 11.36 -2.04 8.62
C ASN A 88 12.43 -2.71 9.45
N SER A 89 12.35 -4.03 9.66
CA SER A 89 13.36 -4.85 10.30
C SER A 89 13.65 -6.07 9.45
N LEU A 90 14.89 -6.27 9.06
CA LEU A 90 15.36 -7.41 8.28
C LEU A 90 16.25 -8.31 9.15
N ALA A 91 15.84 -9.56 9.36
CA ALA A 91 16.70 -10.62 9.84
C ALA A 91 17.52 -11.16 8.65
N ILE A 92 18.83 -10.92 8.64
CA ILE A 92 19.71 -11.19 7.50
C ILE A 92 20.06 -12.68 7.48
N ASN A 93 19.59 -13.39 6.46
CA ASN A 93 19.87 -14.81 6.26
C ASN A 93 21.01 -15.05 5.28
N ARG A 94 21.26 -14.09 4.37
CA ARG A 94 22.31 -14.16 3.35
C ARG A 94 22.83 -12.77 3.01
N ARG A 95 24.16 -12.70 2.69
CA ARG A 95 24.83 -11.52 2.19
C ARG A 95 25.56 -11.88 0.89
N ASP A 96 25.23 -11.18 -0.17
CA ASP A 96 25.98 -11.15 -1.43
C ASP A 96 26.81 -9.86 -1.46
N VAL A 97 27.59 -9.64 -2.53
CA VAL A 97 28.39 -8.42 -2.69
C VAL A 97 27.45 -7.21 -2.78
N SER A 98 27.70 -6.21 -1.95
CA SER A 98 26.96 -4.94 -1.99
C SER A 98 27.50 -4.03 -3.09
N ALA A 99 26.62 -3.36 -3.81
CA ALA A 99 26.97 -2.32 -4.78
C ALA A 99 27.17 -0.93 -4.13
N ILE A 100 26.88 -0.81 -2.84
CA ILE A 100 26.98 0.44 -2.07
C ILE A 100 27.68 0.17 -0.72
N PRO A 101 28.29 1.18 -0.10
CA PRO A 101 28.79 1.08 1.26
C PRO A 101 27.64 0.82 2.24
N LEU A 102 27.82 -0.15 3.14
CA LEU A 102 26.84 -0.46 4.19
C LEU A 102 27.43 -0.13 5.58
N ASP A 103 26.60 0.48 6.43
CA ASP A 103 26.92 0.66 7.85
C ASP A 103 26.37 -0.51 8.68
N LEU A 104 26.89 -1.71 8.42
CA LEU A 104 26.47 -2.95 9.07
C LEU A 104 27.69 -3.70 9.61
N LYS A 105 28.03 -3.46 10.88
CA LYS A 105 29.17 -4.09 11.57
C LYS A 105 28.84 -5.54 11.94
N ASN A 106 28.90 -6.48 10.99
CA ASN A 106 28.75 -7.94 11.22
C ASN A 106 27.52 -8.37 12.04
N VAL A 107 26.44 -7.59 11.99
CA VAL A 107 25.20 -7.87 12.70
C VAL A 107 24.26 -8.69 11.83
N ASN A 108 23.52 -9.62 12.43
CA ASN A 108 22.57 -10.50 11.70
C ASN A 108 21.20 -9.83 11.45
N SER A 109 21.09 -8.54 11.70
CA SER A 109 19.86 -7.79 11.45
C SER A 109 20.17 -6.34 11.10
N THR A 110 19.24 -5.70 10.40
CA THR A 110 19.23 -4.26 10.14
C THR A 110 17.83 -3.72 10.21
N SER A 111 17.70 -2.46 10.53
CA SER A 111 16.40 -1.79 10.56
C SER A 111 16.50 -0.38 10.04
N ASP A 112 15.39 0.12 9.49
CA ASP A 112 15.26 1.48 8.96
C ASP A 112 13.78 1.89 8.89
N VAL A 113 13.55 3.18 8.74
CA VAL A 113 12.25 3.70 8.29
C VAL A 113 12.03 3.34 6.82
N GLY A 114 10.78 3.15 6.40
CA GLY A 114 10.46 3.00 4.98
C GLY A 114 10.31 4.35 4.28
N ASP A 115 10.38 4.34 2.96
CA ASP A 115 10.11 5.52 2.17
C ASP A 115 8.61 5.86 2.24
N PHE A 116 8.30 7.13 2.49
CA PHE A 116 6.94 7.65 2.47
C PHE A 116 6.56 8.07 1.06
N PHE A 117 5.27 8.17 0.81
CA PHE A 117 4.75 8.67 -0.45
C PHE A 117 3.62 9.67 -0.22
N LEU A 118 3.45 10.55 -1.19
CA LEU A 118 2.30 11.42 -1.35
C LEU A 118 1.64 11.09 -2.69
N ALA A 119 0.34 10.86 -2.70
CA ALA A 119 -0.40 10.53 -3.91
C ALA A 119 -1.73 11.27 -3.98
N THR A 120 -2.20 11.46 -5.20
CA THR A 120 -3.53 11.99 -5.49
C THR A 120 -4.24 10.98 -6.39
N LYS A 121 -5.50 10.68 -6.06
CA LYS A 121 -6.38 9.88 -6.90
C LYS A 121 -7.56 10.75 -7.37
N VAL A 122 -7.82 10.69 -8.66
CA VAL A 122 -8.92 11.40 -9.32
C VAL A 122 -9.82 10.38 -10.01
N LYS A 123 -11.07 10.29 -9.57
CA LYS A 123 -12.12 9.55 -10.24
C LYS A 123 -12.64 10.36 -11.42
N ILE A 124 -12.43 9.85 -12.64
CA ILE A 124 -12.81 10.53 -13.88
C ILE A 124 -14.26 10.21 -14.26
N ARG A 125 -14.67 8.95 -14.05
CA ARG A 125 -15.97 8.44 -14.47
C ARG A 125 -16.52 7.45 -13.47
N ASN A 126 -17.83 7.56 -13.20
CA ASN A 126 -18.56 6.57 -12.42
C ASN A 126 -18.85 5.30 -13.26
N GLU A 127 -18.99 4.19 -12.58
CA GLU A 127 -19.46 2.94 -13.17
C GLU A 127 -20.85 3.10 -13.78
N THR A 128 -21.07 2.45 -14.90
CA THR A 128 -22.41 2.30 -15.52
C THR A 128 -22.65 0.82 -15.83
N ASN A 129 -23.85 0.44 -16.23
CA ASN A 129 -24.15 -0.96 -16.59
C ASN A 129 -23.20 -1.51 -17.66
N ARG A 130 -22.78 -0.68 -18.64
CA ARG A 130 -21.91 -1.09 -19.77
C ARG A 130 -20.43 -0.88 -19.51
N PHE A 131 -20.05 0.15 -18.75
CA PHE A 131 -18.66 0.60 -18.64
C PHE A 131 -18.18 0.60 -17.20
N PRO A 132 -16.90 0.29 -16.94
CA PRO A 132 -16.31 0.40 -15.61
C PRO A 132 -16.23 1.86 -15.16
N ALA A 133 -16.09 2.06 -13.84
CA ALA A 133 -15.56 3.29 -13.31
C ALA A 133 -14.12 3.46 -13.79
N LEU A 134 -13.70 4.70 -14.03
CA LEU A 134 -12.34 5.03 -14.46
C LEU A 134 -11.74 6.12 -13.57
N GLY A 135 -10.46 6.03 -13.32
CA GLY A 135 -9.71 7.00 -12.55
C GLY A 135 -8.24 7.02 -12.91
N VAL A 136 -7.52 7.92 -12.28
CA VAL A 136 -6.07 8.03 -12.36
C VAL A 136 -5.51 8.27 -10.96
N ARG A 137 -4.39 7.63 -10.63
CA ARG A 137 -3.61 7.88 -9.42
C ARG A 137 -2.19 8.24 -9.82
N PHE A 138 -1.65 9.28 -9.23
CA PHE A 138 -0.26 9.69 -9.43
C PHE A 138 0.32 10.18 -8.11
N GLY A 139 1.64 10.09 -8.00
CA GLY A 139 2.29 10.47 -6.76
C GLY A 139 3.79 10.38 -6.83
N VAL A 140 4.40 10.68 -5.70
CA VAL A 140 5.83 10.69 -5.49
C VAL A 140 6.19 9.90 -4.25
N GLN A 141 7.19 9.04 -4.35
CA GLN A 141 7.86 8.42 -3.22
C GLN A 141 8.99 9.34 -2.78
N LEU A 142 9.10 9.59 -1.49
CA LEU A 142 10.09 10.48 -0.87
C LEU A 142 11.29 9.69 -0.36
N PRO A 143 12.51 10.25 -0.39
CA PRO A 143 13.74 9.59 0.02
C PRO A 143 13.93 9.68 1.54
N ASN A 144 13.14 8.95 2.32
CA ASN A 144 13.17 9.00 3.79
C ASN A 144 14.06 7.94 4.44
N SER A 145 14.39 6.87 3.69
CA SER A 145 15.18 5.75 4.22
C SER A 145 16.68 6.05 4.21
N ASN A 146 17.45 5.28 4.99
CA ASN A 146 18.89 5.35 4.98
C ASN A 146 19.48 4.20 4.15
N GLN A 147 20.02 4.53 2.98
CA GLN A 147 20.60 3.56 2.05
C GLN A 147 21.71 2.70 2.68
N ALA A 148 22.50 3.26 3.61
CA ALA A 148 23.57 2.53 4.29
C ALA A 148 23.07 1.40 5.23
N ARG A 149 21.78 1.39 5.56
CA ARG A 149 21.13 0.27 6.27
C ARG A 149 20.78 -0.90 5.35
N GLY A 150 20.86 -0.73 4.04
CA GLY A 150 20.75 -1.78 3.03
C GLY A 150 19.34 -2.28 2.73
N ILE A 151 18.30 -1.70 3.31
CA ILE A 151 16.88 -2.09 3.11
C ILE A 151 16.01 -0.97 2.57
N GLY A 152 16.56 0.22 2.36
CA GLY A 152 15.94 1.36 1.70
C GLY A 152 16.79 1.83 0.52
N LEU A 153 16.15 2.43 -0.48
CA LEU A 153 16.84 2.97 -1.64
C LEU A 153 17.18 4.44 -1.49
N ASN A 154 16.45 5.16 -0.63
CA ASN A 154 16.60 6.61 -0.41
C ASN A 154 16.56 7.40 -1.74
N GLN A 155 15.56 7.10 -2.58
CA GLN A 155 15.40 7.70 -3.90
C GLN A 155 14.02 8.33 -4.05
N THR A 156 13.97 9.45 -4.77
CA THR A 156 12.70 10.02 -5.20
C THR A 156 12.23 9.30 -6.47
N ASN A 157 11.03 8.72 -6.41
CA ASN A 157 10.41 8.03 -7.55
C ASN A 157 9.05 8.63 -7.83
N PHE A 158 8.68 8.70 -9.11
CA PHE A 158 7.36 9.16 -9.53
C PHE A 158 6.55 8.00 -10.09
N PHE A 159 5.25 8.03 -9.90
CA PHE A 159 4.35 7.02 -10.48
C PHE A 159 3.04 7.63 -10.96
N MET A 160 2.49 7.03 -11.99
CA MET A 160 1.16 7.34 -12.52
C MET A 160 0.48 6.05 -12.98
N THR A 161 -0.79 5.86 -12.60
CA THR A 161 -1.53 4.63 -12.84
C THR A 161 -2.96 4.95 -13.27
N ALA A 162 -3.39 4.42 -14.40
CA ALA A 162 -4.78 4.37 -14.80
C ALA A 162 -5.50 3.27 -14.01
N LEU A 163 -6.71 3.56 -13.54
CA LEU A 163 -7.53 2.72 -12.70
C LEU A 163 -8.84 2.41 -13.40
N ALA A 164 -9.29 1.17 -13.29
CA ALA A 164 -10.60 0.74 -13.75
C ALA A 164 -11.22 -0.20 -12.72
N SER A 165 -12.50 0.01 -12.36
CA SER A 165 -13.21 -0.84 -11.41
C SER A 165 -14.62 -1.14 -11.89
N LYS A 166 -15.06 -2.40 -11.72
CA LYS A 166 -16.37 -2.88 -12.18
C LYS A 166 -16.97 -3.86 -11.19
N ASN A 167 -18.27 -3.70 -10.93
CA ASN A 167 -19.05 -4.71 -10.23
C ASN A 167 -19.53 -5.79 -11.21
N ILE A 168 -19.19 -7.04 -10.94
CA ILE A 168 -19.63 -8.21 -11.68
C ILE A 168 -20.43 -9.10 -10.73
N GLY A 169 -21.74 -8.99 -10.79
CA GLY A 169 -22.61 -9.57 -9.77
C GLY A 169 -22.31 -8.98 -8.39
N LYS A 170 -21.94 -9.82 -7.44
CA LYS A 170 -21.53 -9.39 -6.09
C LYS A 170 -20.05 -9.04 -5.98
N MET A 171 -19.25 -9.39 -6.98
CA MET A 171 -17.80 -9.22 -6.93
C MET A 171 -17.40 -7.85 -7.47
N ARG A 172 -16.55 -7.12 -6.73
CA ARG A 172 -15.88 -5.91 -7.21
C ARG A 172 -14.52 -6.31 -7.76
N VAL A 173 -14.28 -6.02 -9.06
CA VAL A 173 -13.00 -6.25 -9.73
C VAL A 173 -12.36 -4.90 -10.02
N SER A 174 -11.08 -4.75 -9.71
CA SER A 174 -10.31 -3.54 -9.99
C SER A 174 -9.01 -3.90 -10.71
N GLY A 175 -8.68 -3.11 -11.72
CA GLY A 175 -7.47 -3.23 -12.52
C GLY A 175 -6.69 -1.93 -12.56
N ASN A 176 -5.37 -2.04 -12.46
CA ASN A 176 -4.45 -0.92 -12.52
C ASN A 176 -3.39 -1.16 -13.59
N LEU A 177 -3.09 -0.13 -14.37
CA LEU A 177 -2.00 -0.16 -15.34
C LEU A 177 -1.32 1.21 -15.36
N GLY A 178 0.00 1.25 -15.24
CA GLY A 178 0.71 2.51 -15.13
C GLY A 178 2.19 2.42 -15.37
N LEU A 179 2.86 3.52 -15.09
CA LEU A 179 4.31 3.66 -15.19
C LEU A 179 4.86 4.25 -13.90
N ALA A 180 6.06 3.82 -13.54
CA ALA A 180 6.87 4.51 -12.55
C ALA A 180 8.23 4.85 -13.13
N ILE A 181 8.71 6.03 -12.78
CA ILE A 181 10.05 6.52 -13.09
C ILE A 181 10.88 6.27 -11.84
N LEU A 182 11.80 5.31 -11.92
CA LEU A 182 12.64 4.90 -10.79
C LEU A 182 14.05 5.43 -10.98
N THR A 183 14.59 6.04 -9.94
CA THR A 183 15.98 6.42 -9.87
C THR A 183 16.81 5.21 -9.41
N ALA A 184 17.84 4.86 -10.17
CA ALA A 184 18.77 3.80 -9.78
C ALA A 184 19.85 4.37 -8.84
N PRO A 185 20.00 3.81 -7.63
CA PRO A 185 20.92 4.38 -6.62
C PRO A 185 22.40 4.19 -6.97
N THR A 186 22.73 3.31 -7.91
CA THR A 186 24.11 3.00 -8.33
C THR A 186 24.53 3.64 -9.64
N GLU A 187 23.61 4.33 -10.32
CA GLU A 187 23.86 4.98 -11.61
C GLU A 187 23.47 6.44 -11.54
N LEU A 188 24.42 7.35 -11.69
CA LEU A 188 24.18 8.78 -11.72
C LEU A 188 23.28 9.14 -12.92
N PHE A 189 22.26 9.95 -12.65
CA PHE A 189 21.31 10.46 -13.67
C PHE A 189 20.58 9.39 -14.47
N SER A 190 20.48 8.15 -13.95
CA SER A 190 19.73 7.12 -14.62
C SER A 190 18.24 7.21 -14.26
N GLN A 191 17.41 7.26 -15.29
CA GLN A 191 15.96 7.16 -15.20
C GLN A 191 15.54 5.80 -15.75
N ASN A 192 14.75 5.07 -14.98
CA ASN A 192 14.27 3.75 -15.36
C ASN A 192 12.76 3.70 -15.30
N ASP A 193 12.15 3.57 -16.47
CA ASP A 193 10.71 3.44 -16.58
C ASP A 193 10.33 1.97 -16.38
N VAL A 194 9.44 1.71 -15.46
CA VAL A 194 8.89 0.39 -15.20
C VAL A 194 7.37 0.42 -15.33
N MET A 195 6.81 -0.65 -15.87
CA MET A 195 5.37 -0.82 -15.94
C MET A 195 4.85 -1.25 -14.57
N LEU A 196 3.81 -0.58 -14.08
CA LEU A 196 3.04 -0.98 -12.91
C LEU A 196 1.76 -1.69 -13.36
N TYR A 197 1.40 -2.77 -12.67
CA TYR A 197 0.16 -3.48 -12.93
C TYR A 197 -0.46 -4.01 -11.65
N GLY A 198 -1.77 -4.19 -11.68
CA GLY A 198 -2.53 -4.80 -10.61
C GLY A 198 -3.87 -5.30 -11.10
N LEU A 199 -4.32 -6.41 -10.57
CA LEU A 199 -5.66 -6.94 -10.75
C LEU A 199 -6.14 -7.48 -9.42
N SER A 200 -7.28 -7.01 -8.94
CA SER A 200 -7.84 -7.45 -7.67
C SER A 200 -9.32 -7.77 -7.77
N ALA A 201 -9.78 -8.57 -6.83
CA ALA A 201 -11.18 -8.90 -6.65
C ALA A 201 -11.56 -8.89 -5.17
N VAL A 202 -12.73 -8.34 -4.87
CA VAL A 202 -13.36 -8.34 -3.55
C VAL A 202 -14.72 -9.01 -3.67
N TYR A 203 -14.93 -10.08 -2.91
CA TYR A 203 -16.19 -10.82 -2.90
C TYR A 203 -16.82 -10.79 -1.50
N PRO A 204 -17.95 -10.08 -1.29
CA PRO A 204 -18.64 -10.07 -0.02
C PRO A 204 -19.34 -11.42 0.22
N LEU A 205 -18.94 -12.12 1.28
CA LEU A 205 -19.61 -13.33 1.75
C LEU A 205 -20.91 -12.99 2.47
N ASN A 206 -20.85 -11.93 3.29
CA ASN A 206 -21.98 -11.37 4.03
C ASN A 206 -21.66 -9.90 4.38
N ASP A 207 -22.52 -9.24 5.17
CA ASP A 207 -22.38 -7.82 5.52
C ASP A 207 -21.12 -7.49 6.34
N ARG A 208 -20.50 -8.51 6.96
CA ARG A 208 -19.31 -8.34 7.83
C ARG A 208 -18.05 -8.87 7.22
N VAL A 209 -18.10 -9.88 6.36
CA VAL A 209 -16.94 -10.60 5.86
C VAL A 209 -16.87 -10.53 4.35
N SER A 210 -15.72 -10.13 3.84
CA SER A 210 -15.40 -10.17 2.40
C SER A 210 -14.10 -10.93 2.17
N LEU A 211 -14.05 -11.77 1.15
CA LEU A 211 -12.81 -12.35 0.62
C LEU A 211 -12.17 -11.34 -0.32
N VAL A 212 -10.84 -11.30 -0.31
CA VAL A 212 -10.06 -10.44 -1.17
C VAL A 212 -8.91 -11.22 -1.80
N GLY A 213 -8.60 -10.87 -3.05
CA GLY A 213 -7.46 -11.45 -3.74
C GLY A 213 -6.89 -10.49 -4.77
N GLU A 214 -5.58 -10.53 -4.98
CA GLU A 214 -4.92 -9.72 -6.01
C GLU A 214 -3.64 -10.35 -6.53
N ILE A 215 -3.26 -9.90 -7.70
CA ILE A 215 -1.91 -10.00 -8.27
C ILE A 215 -1.49 -8.59 -8.63
N ASN A 216 -0.33 -8.17 -8.17
CA ASN A 216 0.22 -6.85 -8.46
C ASN A 216 1.74 -6.90 -8.64
N GLY A 217 2.30 -5.85 -9.22
CA GLY A 217 3.74 -5.75 -9.35
C GLY A 217 4.21 -4.64 -10.27
N ARG A 218 5.52 -4.66 -10.48
CA ARG A 218 6.21 -3.84 -11.48
C ARG A 218 7.04 -4.72 -12.41
N LEU A 219 7.08 -4.37 -13.69
CA LEU A 219 7.88 -5.03 -14.71
C LEU A 219 8.89 -4.04 -15.29
N ASN A 220 10.16 -4.38 -15.19
CA ASN A 220 11.22 -3.74 -15.95
C ASN A 220 11.55 -4.63 -17.16
N THR A 221 11.37 -4.11 -18.37
CA THR A 221 11.56 -4.86 -19.61
C THR A 221 13.01 -4.86 -20.11
N ARG A 222 13.91 -4.18 -19.40
CA ARG A 222 15.33 -4.15 -19.78
C ARG A 222 16.01 -5.48 -19.41
N ASN A 223 16.78 -6.04 -20.33
CA ASN A 223 17.55 -7.28 -20.09
C ASN A 223 18.56 -7.16 -18.94
N ARG A 224 19.06 -5.95 -18.68
CA ARG A 224 19.93 -5.60 -17.54
C ARG A 224 19.33 -4.39 -16.86
N ALA A 225 18.33 -4.63 -16.02
CA ALA A 225 17.75 -3.58 -15.20
C ALA A 225 18.80 -3.06 -14.20
N PRO A 226 18.99 -1.75 -14.05
CA PRO A 226 19.80 -1.18 -13.00
C PRO A 226 19.35 -1.65 -11.62
N LEU A 227 20.30 -1.84 -10.70
CA LEU A 227 20.01 -2.31 -9.35
C LEU A 227 19.02 -1.38 -8.62
N GLY A 228 18.00 -1.97 -8.01
CA GLY A 228 16.92 -1.25 -7.34
C GLY A 228 15.69 -1.00 -8.23
N THR A 229 15.80 -1.24 -9.55
CA THR A 229 14.71 -1.03 -10.53
C THR A 229 14.15 -2.33 -11.11
N GLU A 230 14.53 -3.46 -10.55
CA GLU A 230 14.16 -4.79 -11.05
C GLU A 230 12.65 -5.04 -10.94
N SER A 231 12.19 -6.02 -11.73
CA SER A 231 10.83 -6.54 -11.63
C SER A 231 10.58 -7.14 -10.25
N ASP A 232 9.40 -6.87 -9.71
CA ASP A 232 8.90 -7.41 -8.44
C ASP A 232 7.40 -7.61 -8.56
N SER A 233 6.87 -8.74 -8.10
CA SER A 233 5.44 -9.00 -8.13
C SER A 233 5.02 -9.99 -7.06
N GLU A 234 3.79 -9.80 -6.59
CA GLU A 234 3.21 -10.63 -5.54
C GLU A 234 1.73 -10.91 -5.80
N ALA A 235 1.24 -11.99 -5.22
CA ALA A 235 -0.17 -12.24 -5.01
C ALA A 235 -0.50 -12.14 -3.54
N ARG A 236 -1.72 -11.70 -3.27
CA ARG A 236 -2.32 -11.67 -1.93
C ARG A 236 -3.68 -12.35 -1.98
N PHE A 237 -3.98 -13.11 -0.94
CA PHE A 237 -5.30 -13.68 -0.74
C PHE A 237 -5.66 -13.61 0.75
N GLY A 238 -6.86 -13.13 1.06
CA GLY A 238 -7.23 -12.90 2.45
C GLY A 238 -8.69 -12.54 2.66
N ALA A 239 -8.95 -11.94 3.81
CA ALA A 239 -10.29 -11.52 4.22
C ALA A 239 -10.27 -10.15 4.88
N ARG A 240 -11.40 -9.45 4.76
CA ARG A 240 -11.77 -8.23 5.49
C ARG A 240 -12.93 -8.55 6.41
N ILE A 241 -12.87 -8.06 7.66
CA ILE A 241 -13.88 -8.32 8.69
C ILE A 241 -14.29 -6.99 9.32
N LYS A 242 -15.55 -6.60 9.12
CA LYS A 242 -16.12 -5.40 9.75
C LYS A 242 -16.54 -5.72 11.18
N ALA A 243 -15.91 -5.09 12.17
CA ALA A 243 -16.22 -5.26 13.59
C ALA A 243 -15.93 -3.98 14.38
N SER A 244 -16.81 -3.60 15.28
CA SER A 244 -16.63 -2.47 16.21
C SER A 244 -16.29 -1.13 15.54
N GLY A 245 -16.88 -0.83 14.37
CA GLY A 245 -16.62 0.41 13.64
C GLY A 245 -15.28 0.44 12.90
N LEU A 246 -14.52 -0.65 12.92
CA LEU A 246 -13.26 -0.85 12.23
C LEU A 246 -13.41 -1.96 11.19
N ILE A 247 -12.49 -1.97 10.22
CA ILE A 247 -12.35 -3.09 9.31
C ILE A 247 -10.99 -3.70 9.55
N TRP A 248 -10.99 -4.96 9.97
CA TRP A 248 -9.80 -5.77 10.18
C TRP A 248 -9.48 -6.52 8.90
N ASP A 249 -8.22 -6.69 8.60
CA ASP A 249 -7.77 -7.47 7.45
C ASP A 249 -6.67 -8.47 7.82
N VAL A 250 -6.67 -9.59 7.11
CA VAL A 250 -5.62 -10.61 7.16
C VAL A 250 -5.43 -11.18 5.77
N SER A 251 -4.17 -11.37 5.35
CA SER A 251 -3.88 -12.02 4.07
C SER A 251 -2.56 -12.78 4.10
N GLY A 252 -2.51 -13.83 3.28
CA GLY A 252 -1.28 -14.50 2.88
C GLY A 252 -0.71 -13.84 1.63
N LEU A 253 0.62 -13.83 1.51
CA LEU A 253 1.38 -13.24 0.41
C LEU A 253 2.32 -14.27 -0.20
N THR A 254 2.52 -14.20 -1.51
CA THR A 254 3.56 -14.95 -2.23
C THR A 254 4.08 -14.15 -3.41
N GLY A 255 5.36 -14.23 -3.69
CA GLY A 255 5.99 -13.52 -4.80
C GLY A 255 6.30 -14.44 -5.98
N PHE A 256 6.44 -13.86 -7.18
CA PHE A 256 6.63 -14.58 -8.43
C PHE A 256 7.96 -14.28 -9.11
N HIS A 257 8.65 -13.23 -8.73
CA HIS A 257 9.95 -12.87 -9.30
C HIS A 257 11.11 -13.23 -8.36
N LYS A 258 12.31 -13.30 -8.92
CA LYS A 258 13.56 -13.61 -8.18
C LYS A 258 13.80 -12.69 -6.99
N ASN A 259 13.40 -11.41 -7.10
CA ASN A 259 13.61 -10.40 -6.07
C ASN A 259 12.38 -10.18 -5.18
N SER A 260 11.27 -10.85 -5.50
CA SER A 260 10.05 -10.83 -4.69
C SER A 260 10.26 -11.59 -3.38
N ILE A 261 9.36 -11.38 -2.44
CA ILE A 261 9.25 -12.21 -1.25
C ILE A 261 8.98 -13.66 -1.64
N ARG A 262 9.32 -14.63 -0.79
CA ARG A 262 8.90 -16.01 -1.01
C ARG A 262 7.45 -16.22 -0.58
N SER A 263 7.13 -15.83 0.66
CA SER A 263 5.81 -15.92 1.28
C SER A 263 5.72 -14.94 2.43
N GLY A 264 4.52 -14.71 2.93
CA GLY A 264 4.32 -13.82 4.07
C GLY A 264 2.89 -13.80 4.56
N LEU A 265 2.69 -13.06 5.64
CA LEU A 265 1.40 -12.74 6.22
C LEU A 265 1.29 -11.24 6.40
N SER A 266 0.10 -10.71 6.19
CA SER A 266 -0.26 -9.31 6.42
C SER A 266 -1.46 -9.24 7.34
N PHE A 267 -1.43 -8.27 8.24
CA PHE A 267 -2.52 -7.95 9.16
C PHE A 267 -2.73 -6.45 9.16
N GLY A 268 -3.95 -6.00 9.34
CA GLY A 268 -4.20 -4.59 9.44
C GLY A 268 -5.59 -4.23 9.92
N LEU A 269 -5.77 -2.93 10.03
CA LEU A 269 -7.03 -2.33 10.38
C LEU A 269 -7.23 -1.03 9.59
N THR A 270 -8.49 -0.75 9.29
CA THR A 270 -8.91 0.49 8.62
C THR A 270 -9.99 1.16 9.44
N TYR A 271 -9.84 2.45 9.62
CA TYR A 271 -10.85 3.35 10.16
C TYR A 271 -11.22 4.38 9.10
N GLU A 272 -12.51 4.67 8.94
CA GLU A 272 -13.00 5.76 8.12
C GLU A 272 -13.99 6.61 8.94
N GLY A 273 -13.75 7.91 8.97
CA GLY A 273 -14.55 8.84 9.74
C GLY A 273 -14.67 10.20 9.07
N GLN A 274 -15.70 10.96 9.43
CA GLN A 274 -15.89 12.33 8.95
C GLN A 274 -15.10 13.30 9.83
N LEU A 275 -14.29 14.17 9.22
CA LEU A 275 -13.52 15.22 9.90
C LEU A 275 -14.27 16.55 9.93
N PHE A 276 -14.85 16.91 8.78
CA PHE A 276 -15.61 18.17 8.65
C PHE A 276 -16.72 18.01 7.61
N THR A 277 -17.74 18.84 7.72
CA THR A 277 -18.77 18.94 6.68
C THR A 277 -18.29 19.93 5.63
N PRO A 278 -18.10 19.53 4.36
CA PRO A 278 -17.70 20.48 3.31
C PRO A 278 -18.74 21.61 3.20
N ALA A 279 -18.26 22.83 2.99
CA ALA A 279 -19.14 23.94 2.62
C ALA A 279 -19.86 23.57 1.30
N LYS A 280 -21.16 23.88 1.26
CA LYS A 280 -22.01 23.66 0.06
C LYS A 280 -21.61 24.56 -1.08
#